data_0d08835ee023d01e89462b163d7e3bd5
#
_entry.id   0d08835ee023d01e89462b163d7e3bd5
#
_cell.length_a   1.000
_cell.length_b   1.000
_cell.length_c   1.000
_cell.angle_alpha   90.00
_cell.angle_beta   90.00
_cell.angle_gamma   90.00
#
_symmetry.space_group_name_H-M   'P 1'
#
loop_
_entity.id
_entity.type
_entity.pdbx_description
1 polymer ?
#
loop_
_entity_poly.entity_id
_entity_poly.type
_entity_poly.pdbx_seq_one_letter_code
_entity_poly.pdbx_strand_id
1 'polypeptide(L)'
;MADNRFIYLDNAATTIPSKGVVALYNEIELNHFGNSGSIHKLGVDSLNYLNKARESILNSFGVKGYKVYFTSSSTEANNLAIKGYARKYSSRGKHLITSNIEHPSVLESFKQLEKEGFEVTYLKVNTEGVVTPKQLEKAIRKDTILVSIMGTNNEIGSINPIKDLSIVVHKNPKIAFHVDTTQDVGKTPLDYSDIDMFVVSAHKIHGLKGSGALIAKQTLCFEPVISGGGQEEGNRSGTVSVALACSLAKTVKNSFPIKNMQEKRAFLLEKLGEIYGISMNSNEKCSPFIVNFSLLEKKASVVVEALSNRGIYVSSVSACHSKHEASSYVVAALGKDEKLAHNTIRVSMSNDTTIEELEIFVNELKNILETIKWNTIT
;
A
#
# COMPACT_ATOMS: atom_id res chain seq x y z
N MET A 1 10.01 -23.53 -29.03
CA MET A 1 9.40 -22.23 -29.22
C MET A 1 9.21 -21.66 -27.81
N ALA A 2 9.81 -20.53 -27.49
CA ALA A 2 9.54 -19.90 -26.19
C ALA A 2 8.06 -19.52 -26.16
N ASP A 3 7.34 -20.06 -25.19
CA ASP A 3 5.92 -19.78 -24.95
C ASP A 3 5.83 -18.29 -24.63
N ASN A 4 5.18 -17.51 -25.47
CA ASN A 4 5.09 -16.03 -25.35
C ASN A 4 4.04 -15.65 -24.27
N ARG A 5 3.97 -16.47 -23.21
CA ARG A 5 3.03 -16.38 -22.11
C ARG A 5 3.37 -15.16 -21.23
N PHE A 6 2.36 -14.39 -20.86
CA PHE A 6 2.49 -13.26 -19.94
C PHE A 6 1.34 -13.27 -18.92
N ILE A 7 1.59 -13.88 -17.75
CA ILE A 7 0.65 -13.94 -16.63
C ILE A 7 1.22 -13.11 -15.49
N TYR A 8 0.56 -11.96 -15.21
CA TYR A 8 1.04 -11.01 -14.23
C TYR A 8 0.24 -11.08 -12.92
N LEU A 9 0.86 -11.69 -11.92
CA LEU A 9 0.30 -11.92 -10.58
C LEU A 9 1.10 -11.20 -9.47
N ASP A 10 1.72 -10.06 -9.79
CA ASP A 10 2.46 -9.22 -8.84
C ASP A 10 1.89 -7.79 -8.74
N ASN A 11 0.57 -7.67 -8.79
CA ASN A 11 -0.15 -6.38 -8.78
C ASN A 11 -0.01 -5.62 -7.44
N ALA A 12 0.32 -6.27 -6.34
CA ALA A 12 0.62 -5.60 -5.07
C ALA A 12 1.98 -4.89 -5.08
N ALA A 13 2.94 -5.28 -5.95
CA ALA A 13 4.19 -4.57 -6.14
C ALA A 13 4.01 -3.34 -7.05
N THR A 14 3.39 -3.51 -8.20
CA THR A 14 3.00 -2.44 -9.14
C THR A 14 1.96 -2.98 -10.10
N THR A 15 1.15 -2.12 -10.71
CA THR A 15 0.18 -2.52 -11.73
C THR A 15 0.57 -1.98 -13.09
N ILE A 16 0.06 -2.60 -14.16
CA ILE A 16 0.18 -2.09 -15.52
C ILE A 16 -0.66 -0.80 -15.62
N PRO A 17 -0.09 0.35 -16.05
CA PRO A 17 -0.84 1.58 -16.17
C PRO A 17 -1.91 1.49 -17.27
N SER A 18 -3.09 2.03 -17.03
CA SER A 18 -4.16 2.01 -18.03
C SER A 18 -3.83 2.96 -19.19
N LYS A 19 -4.12 2.53 -20.43
CA LYS A 19 -3.87 3.34 -21.64
C LYS A 19 -4.53 4.72 -21.56
N GLY A 20 -5.73 4.80 -20.98
CA GLY A 20 -6.44 6.07 -20.84
C GLY A 20 -5.81 7.03 -19.83
N VAL A 21 -5.11 6.52 -18.80
CA VAL A 21 -4.35 7.36 -17.85
C VAL A 21 -3.07 7.89 -18.54
N VAL A 22 -2.37 7.03 -19.28
CA VAL A 22 -1.17 7.44 -20.04
C VAL A 22 -1.52 8.51 -21.08
N ALA A 23 -2.63 8.33 -21.82
CA ALA A 23 -3.10 9.30 -22.81
C ALA A 23 -3.42 10.66 -22.18
N LEU A 24 -4.12 10.68 -21.02
CA LEU A 24 -4.41 11.91 -20.30
C LEU A 24 -3.12 12.59 -19.81
N TYR A 25 -2.16 11.84 -19.30
CA TYR A 25 -0.88 12.39 -18.88
C TYR A 25 -0.20 13.13 -20.04
N ASN A 26 -0.08 12.49 -21.20
CA ASN A 26 0.54 13.09 -22.38
C ASN A 26 -0.21 14.34 -22.84
N GLU A 27 -1.54 14.31 -22.84
CA GLU A 27 -2.37 15.45 -23.22
C GLU A 27 -2.12 16.66 -22.31
N ILE A 28 -2.17 16.47 -21.00
CA ILE A 28 -1.98 17.56 -20.03
C ILE A 28 -0.53 18.07 -20.05
N GLU A 29 0.46 17.18 -20.14
CA GLU A 29 1.88 17.57 -20.16
C GLU A 29 2.24 18.42 -21.38
N LEU A 30 1.65 18.11 -22.54
CA LEU A 30 1.95 18.83 -23.78
C LEU A 30 1.12 20.11 -23.94
N ASN A 31 -0.14 20.13 -23.50
CA ASN A 31 -1.07 21.23 -23.80
C ASN A 31 -1.32 22.16 -22.60
N HIS A 32 -1.05 21.72 -21.36
CA HIS A 32 -1.29 22.47 -20.12
C HIS A 32 -0.05 22.51 -19.21
N PHE A 33 1.11 22.74 -19.83
CA PHE A 33 2.44 22.68 -19.20
C PHE A 33 2.78 23.87 -18.30
N GLY A 34 1.91 24.86 -18.19
CA GLY A 34 2.14 26.07 -17.40
C GLY A 34 2.41 25.77 -15.93
N ASN A 35 3.33 26.52 -15.30
CA ASN A 35 3.52 26.42 -13.86
C ASN A 35 2.30 26.99 -13.14
N SER A 36 1.63 26.15 -12.32
CA SER A 36 0.40 26.52 -11.58
C SER A 36 0.60 27.66 -10.56
N GLY A 37 1.85 28.03 -10.26
CA GLY A 37 2.19 29.20 -9.42
C GLY A 37 2.32 30.50 -10.21
N SER A 38 2.27 30.47 -11.56
CA SER A 38 2.39 31.67 -12.39
C SER A 38 1.07 32.41 -12.53
N ILE A 39 1.11 33.74 -12.53
CA ILE A 39 -0.08 34.63 -12.62
C ILE A 39 -0.60 34.83 -14.05
N HIS A 40 0.17 34.46 -15.09
CA HIS A 40 -0.25 34.57 -16.46
C HIS A 40 -1.23 33.43 -16.84
N LYS A 41 -1.94 33.59 -17.97
CA LYS A 41 -3.02 32.71 -18.40
C LYS A 41 -2.69 31.23 -18.37
N LEU A 42 -1.49 30.81 -18.79
CA LEU A 42 -1.08 29.40 -18.78
C LEU A 42 -0.97 28.85 -17.34
N GLY A 43 -0.46 29.66 -16.40
CA GLY A 43 -0.38 29.25 -14.99
C GLY A 43 -1.76 29.11 -14.34
N VAL A 44 -2.66 30.07 -14.61
CA VAL A 44 -4.05 30.03 -14.11
C VAL A 44 -4.79 28.81 -14.68
N ASP A 45 -4.61 28.49 -15.95
CA ASP A 45 -5.19 27.31 -16.58
C ASP A 45 -4.70 26.02 -15.87
N SER A 46 -3.40 25.88 -15.70
CA SER A 46 -2.78 24.76 -14.98
C SER A 46 -3.28 24.65 -13.51
N LEU A 47 -3.45 25.76 -12.82
CA LEU A 47 -4.02 25.79 -11.47
C LEU A 47 -5.47 25.28 -11.47
N ASN A 48 -6.27 25.63 -12.47
CA ASN A 48 -7.64 25.14 -12.61
C ASN A 48 -7.68 23.61 -12.77
N TYR A 49 -6.80 23.02 -13.61
CA TYR A 49 -6.66 21.56 -13.74
C TYR A 49 -6.28 20.92 -12.42
N LEU A 50 -5.32 21.49 -11.70
CA LEU A 50 -4.86 21.00 -10.41
C LEU A 50 -5.99 20.98 -9.36
N ASN A 51 -6.79 22.06 -9.31
CA ASN A 51 -7.92 22.15 -8.38
C ASN A 51 -9.03 21.13 -8.74
N LYS A 52 -9.37 21.00 -10.03
CA LYS A 52 -10.31 19.96 -10.50
C LYS A 52 -9.82 18.54 -10.16
N ALA A 53 -8.52 18.29 -10.24
CA ALA A 53 -7.93 17.01 -9.84
C ALA A 53 -8.13 16.74 -8.34
N ARG A 54 -7.90 17.74 -7.45
CA ARG A 54 -8.19 17.64 -6.00
C ARG A 54 -9.65 17.32 -5.73
N GLU A 55 -10.57 18.08 -6.33
CA GLU A 55 -12.02 17.87 -6.18
C GLU A 55 -12.43 16.46 -6.62
N SER A 56 -11.93 16.01 -7.78
CA SER A 56 -12.21 14.68 -8.29
C SER A 56 -11.75 13.57 -7.35
N ILE A 57 -10.57 13.71 -6.75
CA ILE A 57 -10.05 12.77 -5.75
C ILE A 57 -10.95 12.74 -4.51
N LEU A 58 -11.25 13.90 -3.92
CA LEU A 58 -12.10 13.99 -2.72
C LEU A 58 -13.49 13.42 -2.96
N ASN A 59 -14.09 13.73 -4.12
CA ASN A 59 -15.40 13.18 -4.51
C ASN A 59 -15.36 11.66 -4.68
N SER A 60 -14.29 11.10 -5.23
CA SER A 60 -14.14 9.66 -5.40
C SER A 60 -14.06 8.91 -4.07
N PHE A 61 -13.48 9.52 -3.03
CA PHE A 61 -13.44 8.99 -1.66
C PHE A 61 -14.70 9.33 -0.83
N GLY A 62 -15.58 10.18 -1.34
CA GLY A 62 -16.80 10.61 -0.62
C GLY A 62 -16.54 11.45 0.62
N VAL A 63 -15.37 12.10 0.73
CA VAL A 63 -14.97 12.86 1.92
C VAL A 63 -15.16 14.37 1.75
N LYS A 64 -15.58 15.04 2.84
CA LYS A 64 -15.74 16.49 2.90
C LYS A 64 -14.90 17.07 4.03
N GLY A 65 -14.35 18.26 3.85
CA GLY A 65 -13.48 18.91 4.84
C GLY A 65 -12.05 18.34 4.84
N TYR A 66 -11.62 17.75 3.72
CA TYR A 66 -10.27 17.25 3.52
C TYR A 66 -9.54 18.06 2.45
N LYS A 67 -8.21 17.95 2.46
CA LYS A 67 -7.30 18.47 1.45
C LYS A 67 -6.50 17.34 0.83
N VAL A 68 -6.07 17.54 -0.41
CA VAL A 68 -5.18 16.63 -1.14
C VAL A 68 -3.82 17.30 -1.28
N TYR A 69 -2.77 16.66 -0.81
CA TYR A 69 -1.37 17.06 -1.01
C TYR A 69 -0.72 16.07 -1.98
N PHE A 70 -0.34 16.54 -3.16
CA PHE A 70 0.29 15.69 -4.16
C PHE A 70 1.73 15.36 -3.77
N THR A 71 2.08 14.09 -3.90
CA THR A 71 3.38 13.52 -3.57
C THR A 71 3.88 12.62 -4.71
N SER A 72 5.13 12.20 -4.67
CA SER A 72 5.68 11.28 -5.66
C SER A 72 5.25 9.81 -5.44
N SER A 73 4.77 9.48 -4.26
CA SER A 73 4.40 8.11 -3.87
C SER A 73 3.72 8.09 -2.51
N SER A 74 3.11 6.94 -2.14
CA SER A 74 2.67 6.72 -0.75
C SER A 74 3.83 6.76 0.26
N THR A 75 5.06 6.43 -0.15
CA THR A 75 6.23 6.56 0.74
C THR A 75 6.44 8.01 1.16
N GLU A 76 6.41 8.96 0.22
CA GLU A 76 6.52 10.40 0.55
C GLU A 76 5.30 10.85 1.35
N ALA A 77 4.11 10.42 0.98
CA ALA A 77 2.87 10.77 1.68
C ALA A 77 2.86 10.27 3.14
N ASN A 78 3.30 9.01 3.40
CA ASN A 78 3.46 8.46 4.74
C ASN A 78 4.48 9.25 5.57
N ASN A 79 5.62 9.62 4.97
CA ASN A 79 6.62 10.45 5.65
C ASN A 79 6.06 11.82 6.03
N LEU A 80 5.32 12.47 5.14
CA LEU A 80 4.68 13.75 5.42
C LEU A 80 3.61 13.61 6.52
N ALA A 81 2.73 12.63 6.42
CA ALA A 81 1.67 12.37 7.39
C ALA A 81 2.25 12.08 8.78
N ILE A 82 3.21 11.17 8.88
CA ILE A 82 3.73 10.68 10.17
C ILE A 82 4.71 11.69 10.76
N LYS A 83 5.79 12.02 10.04
CA LYS A 83 6.84 12.91 10.56
C LYS A 83 6.38 14.36 10.62
N GLY A 84 5.71 14.83 9.57
CA GLY A 84 5.19 16.21 9.53
C GLY A 84 4.17 16.47 10.62
N TYR A 85 3.25 15.52 10.87
CA TYR A 85 2.27 15.64 11.95
C TYR A 85 2.93 15.56 13.34
N ALA A 86 3.74 14.52 13.59
CA ALA A 86 4.36 14.31 14.90
C ALA A 86 5.22 15.52 15.33
N ARG A 87 6.05 16.05 14.44
CA ARG A 87 6.88 17.24 14.72
C ARG A 87 6.03 18.46 14.98
N LYS A 88 5.01 18.72 14.15
CA LYS A 88 4.11 19.86 14.29
C LYS A 88 3.37 19.89 15.62
N TYR A 89 2.99 18.72 16.14
CA TYR A 89 2.20 18.59 17.36
C TYR A 89 2.99 18.04 18.55
N SER A 90 4.32 18.06 18.49
CA SER A 90 5.23 17.53 19.55
C SER A 90 5.03 18.17 20.92
N SER A 91 4.50 19.41 20.98
CA SER A 91 4.14 20.09 22.24
C SER A 91 2.88 19.50 22.93
N ARG A 92 2.04 18.73 22.21
CA ARG A 92 0.83 18.10 22.76
C ARG A 92 1.13 16.74 23.39
N GLY A 93 2.23 16.11 23.00
CA GLY A 93 2.66 14.81 23.46
C GLY A 93 3.74 14.23 22.55
N LYS A 94 4.41 13.17 23.02
CA LYS A 94 5.48 12.52 22.27
C LYS A 94 5.27 11.02 22.09
N HIS A 95 4.12 10.50 22.44
CA HIS A 95 3.80 9.09 22.26
C HIS A 95 3.06 8.86 20.94
N LEU A 96 3.53 7.86 20.20
CA LEU A 96 3.03 7.45 18.89
C LEU A 96 2.73 5.95 18.92
N ILE A 97 1.72 5.50 18.15
CA ILE A 97 1.34 4.09 18.08
C ILE A 97 1.32 3.65 16.62
N THR A 98 1.89 2.48 16.33
CA THR A 98 1.81 1.82 15.02
C THR A 98 1.77 0.30 15.19
N SER A 99 1.63 -0.47 14.10
CA SER A 99 1.72 -1.93 14.14
C SER A 99 3.14 -2.41 13.77
N ASN A 100 3.44 -3.66 14.15
CA ASN A 100 4.73 -4.28 13.82
C ASN A 100 4.78 -4.87 12.39
N ILE A 101 3.71 -4.75 11.60
CA ILE A 101 3.63 -5.28 10.24
C ILE A 101 3.40 -4.19 9.18
N GLU A 102 3.59 -2.92 9.53
CA GLU A 102 3.45 -1.81 8.60
C GLU A 102 4.48 -1.89 7.45
N HIS A 103 4.16 -1.20 6.34
CA HIS A 103 5.13 -1.03 5.25
C HIS A 103 6.39 -0.29 5.75
N PRO A 104 7.59 -0.59 5.20
CA PRO A 104 8.85 0.09 5.60
C PRO A 104 8.78 1.62 5.59
N SER A 105 8.01 2.26 4.69
CA SER A 105 7.83 3.72 4.69
C SER A 105 7.18 4.27 5.96
N VAL A 106 6.38 3.44 6.65
CA VAL A 106 5.78 3.74 7.95
C VAL A 106 6.78 3.41 9.06
N LEU A 107 7.26 2.16 9.13
CA LEU A 107 8.16 1.71 10.20
C LEU A 107 9.42 2.58 10.31
N GLU A 108 10.07 2.88 9.18
CA GLU A 108 11.29 3.70 9.19
C GLU A 108 10.99 5.16 9.58
N SER A 109 9.79 5.68 9.26
CA SER A 109 9.37 7.00 9.73
C SER A 109 9.24 7.05 11.25
N PHE A 110 8.68 6.01 11.88
CA PHE A 110 8.59 5.90 13.34
C PHE A 110 9.96 5.72 13.99
N LYS A 111 10.82 4.85 13.46
CA LYS A 111 12.21 4.68 13.94
C LYS A 111 13.03 5.99 13.87
N GLN A 112 12.76 6.82 12.86
CA GLN A 112 13.40 8.13 12.77
C GLN A 112 12.89 9.06 13.87
N LEU A 113 11.58 9.07 14.15
CA LEU A 113 11.01 9.87 15.23
C LEU A 113 11.47 9.41 16.62
N GLU A 114 11.71 8.11 16.84
CA GLU A 114 12.35 7.63 18.08
C GLU A 114 13.72 8.29 18.31
N LYS A 115 14.54 8.42 17.26
CA LYS A 115 15.83 9.13 17.33
C LYS A 115 15.66 10.63 17.63
N GLU A 116 14.50 11.20 17.34
CA GLU A 116 14.11 12.59 17.62
C GLU A 116 13.47 12.75 19.01
N GLY A 117 13.43 11.69 19.83
CA GLY A 117 12.91 11.70 21.20
C GLY A 117 11.39 11.50 21.31
N PHE A 118 10.75 10.90 20.31
CA PHE A 118 9.40 10.37 20.46
C PHE A 118 9.44 8.95 21.02
N GLU A 119 8.39 8.55 21.72
CA GLU A 119 8.19 7.19 22.19
C GLU A 119 7.21 6.47 21.27
N VAL A 120 7.56 5.27 20.80
CA VAL A 120 6.72 4.50 19.88
C VAL A 120 6.28 3.17 20.48
N THR A 121 4.98 2.93 20.46
CA THR A 121 4.43 1.60 20.77
C THR A 121 4.13 0.87 19.46
N TYR A 122 4.82 -0.26 19.22
CA TYR A 122 4.57 -1.16 18.11
C TYR A 122 3.61 -2.26 18.55
N LEU A 123 2.34 -2.18 18.13
CA LEU A 123 1.33 -3.19 18.45
C LEU A 123 1.64 -4.49 17.72
N LYS A 124 1.73 -5.58 18.47
CA LYS A 124 1.86 -6.92 17.89
C LYS A 124 0.51 -7.36 17.33
N VAL A 125 0.50 -7.79 16.07
CA VAL A 125 -0.71 -8.36 15.48
C VAL A 125 -1.02 -9.75 16.03
N ASN A 126 -2.26 -10.19 15.87
CA ASN A 126 -2.66 -11.57 16.16
C ASN A 126 -2.19 -12.52 15.04
N THR A 127 -2.50 -13.81 15.17
CA THR A 127 -2.14 -14.85 14.16
C THR A 127 -2.82 -14.66 12.81
N GLU A 128 -3.84 -13.79 12.70
CA GLU A 128 -4.48 -13.40 11.46
C GLU A 128 -3.83 -12.14 10.83
N GLY A 129 -2.83 -11.55 11.48
CA GLY A 129 -2.16 -10.32 11.02
C GLY A 129 -2.98 -9.05 11.26
N VAL A 130 -3.76 -9.00 12.33
CA VAL A 130 -4.72 -7.92 12.62
C VAL A 130 -4.43 -7.30 13.98
N VAL A 131 -4.52 -5.97 14.07
CA VAL A 131 -4.54 -5.20 15.32
C VAL A 131 -5.97 -5.15 15.85
N THR A 132 -6.18 -5.50 17.13
CA THR A 132 -7.51 -5.45 17.75
C THR A 132 -7.78 -4.10 18.41
N PRO A 133 -9.05 -3.61 18.42
CA PRO A 133 -9.42 -2.38 19.14
C PRO A 133 -9.03 -2.39 20.61
N LYS A 134 -9.14 -3.55 21.28
CA LYS A 134 -8.78 -3.73 22.69
C LYS A 134 -7.27 -3.54 22.95
N GLN A 135 -6.41 -3.99 22.02
CA GLN A 135 -4.97 -3.75 22.12
C GLN A 135 -4.64 -2.27 21.95
N LEU A 136 -5.24 -1.62 20.96
CA LEU A 136 -5.06 -0.19 20.72
C LEU A 136 -5.53 0.63 21.93
N GLU A 137 -6.71 0.34 22.49
CA GLU A 137 -7.23 1.05 23.66
C GLU A 137 -6.30 0.98 24.87
N LYS A 138 -5.69 -0.18 25.10
CA LYS A 138 -4.71 -0.35 26.19
C LYS A 138 -3.39 0.38 25.96
N ALA A 139 -3.02 0.60 24.71
CA ALA A 139 -1.77 1.27 24.34
C ALA A 139 -1.87 2.80 24.35
N ILE A 140 -3.08 3.35 24.24
CA ILE A 140 -3.30 4.80 24.25
C ILE A 140 -2.95 5.38 25.62
N ARG A 141 -2.11 6.44 25.63
CA ARG A 141 -1.66 7.19 26.78
C ARG A 141 -2.17 8.62 26.72
N LYS A 142 -2.03 9.37 27.82
CA LYS A 142 -2.43 10.81 27.89
C LYS A 142 -1.64 11.69 26.90
N ASP A 143 -0.41 11.30 26.60
CA ASP A 143 0.53 11.98 25.68
C ASP A 143 0.58 11.35 24.28
N THR A 144 -0.34 10.43 23.95
CA THR A 144 -0.48 9.89 22.59
C THR A 144 -1.04 10.96 21.66
N ILE A 145 -0.39 11.19 20.54
CA ILE A 145 -0.81 12.20 19.54
C ILE A 145 -1.12 11.60 18.16
N LEU A 146 -0.59 10.42 17.85
CA LEU A 146 -0.76 9.79 16.54
C LEU A 146 -0.91 8.28 16.67
N VAL A 147 -1.89 7.73 15.96
CA VAL A 147 -2.02 6.30 15.68
C VAL A 147 -1.91 6.10 14.17
N SER A 148 -1.08 5.18 13.73
CA SER A 148 -0.90 4.83 12.31
C SER A 148 -0.99 3.33 12.14
N ILE A 149 -2.05 2.85 11.49
CA ILE A 149 -2.30 1.42 11.23
C ILE A 149 -2.71 1.28 9.77
N MET A 150 -2.06 0.38 9.02
CA MET A 150 -2.43 0.13 7.62
C MET A 150 -3.83 -0.49 7.51
N GLY A 151 -4.54 -0.19 6.43
CA GLY A 151 -5.82 -0.82 6.14
C GLY A 151 -5.64 -2.29 5.77
N THR A 152 -5.02 -2.54 4.63
CA THR A 152 -4.73 -3.89 4.10
C THR A 152 -3.23 -4.13 4.02
N ASN A 153 -2.76 -5.23 4.60
CA ASN A 153 -1.34 -5.60 4.54
C ASN A 153 -0.94 -6.05 3.12
N ASN A 154 0.16 -5.51 2.62
CA ASN A 154 0.64 -5.73 1.26
C ASN A 154 1.29 -7.10 1.03
N GLU A 155 1.62 -7.86 2.07
CA GLU A 155 2.22 -9.18 1.97
C GLU A 155 1.19 -10.31 2.09
N ILE A 156 0.41 -10.32 3.16
CA ILE A 156 -0.54 -11.39 3.47
C ILE A 156 -1.99 -11.06 3.15
N GLY A 157 -2.29 -9.78 2.88
CA GLY A 157 -3.64 -9.32 2.56
C GLY A 157 -4.56 -9.20 3.77
N SER A 158 -4.08 -9.33 5.03
CA SER A 158 -4.92 -9.12 6.22
C SER A 158 -5.52 -7.72 6.21
N ILE A 159 -6.77 -7.60 6.67
CA ILE A 159 -7.54 -6.35 6.69
C ILE A 159 -7.76 -5.93 8.14
N ASN A 160 -7.26 -4.76 8.52
CA ASN A 160 -7.49 -4.20 9.85
C ASN A 160 -8.92 -3.63 9.97
N PRO A 161 -9.57 -3.72 11.13
CA PRO A 161 -10.92 -3.20 11.37
C PRO A 161 -10.87 -1.67 11.58
N ILE A 162 -10.57 -0.91 10.52
CA ILE A 162 -10.30 0.54 10.58
C ILE A 162 -11.42 1.32 11.26
N LYS A 163 -12.69 0.98 11.00
CA LYS A 163 -13.83 1.61 11.64
C LYS A 163 -13.79 1.46 13.16
N ASP A 164 -13.55 0.25 13.66
CA ASP A 164 -13.53 -0.02 15.09
C ASP A 164 -12.30 0.62 15.75
N LEU A 165 -11.16 0.63 15.06
CA LEU A 165 -9.95 1.32 15.51
C LEU A 165 -10.18 2.83 15.58
N SER A 166 -10.86 3.42 14.58
CA SER A 166 -11.22 4.83 14.54
C SER A 166 -12.08 5.24 15.75
N ILE A 167 -13.08 4.41 16.10
CA ILE A 167 -13.92 4.65 17.30
C ILE A 167 -13.06 4.74 18.56
N VAL A 168 -12.04 3.88 18.68
CA VAL A 168 -11.14 3.90 19.84
C VAL A 168 -10.25 5.15 19.83
N VAL A 169 -9.66 5.50 18.69
CA VAL A 169 -8.79 6.68 18.56
C VAL A 169 -9.56 7.95 18.87
N HIS A 170 -10.75 8.10 18.31
CA HIS A 170 -11.54 9.35 18.41
C HIS A 170 -12.24 9.55 19.77
N LYS A 171 -12.13 8.60 20.72
CA LYS A 171 -12.42 8.86 22.12
C LYS A 171 -11.53 9.98 22.70
N ASN A 172 -10.36 10.19 22.11
CA ASN A 172 -9.46 11.29 22.43
C ASN A 172 -9.24 12.21 21.21
N PRO A 173 -9.85 13.39 21.16
CA PRO A 173 -9.78 14.29 20.01
C PRO A 173 -8.41 14.91 19.75
N LYS A 174 -7.42 14.65 20.63
CA LYS A 174 -6.03 15.10 20.43
C LYS A 174 -5.21 14.13 19.58
N ILE A 175 -5.69 12.91 19.37
CA ILE A 175 -5.01 11.87 18.60
C ILE A 175 -5.49 11.93 17.17
N ALA A 176 -4.56 12.01 16.22
CA ALA A 176 -4.88 11.81 14.80
C ALA A 176 -4.75 10.33 14.41
N PHE A 177 -5.65 9.90 13.52
CA PHE A 177 -5.63 8.57 12.95
C PHE A 177 -5.13 8.61 11.50
N HIS A 178 -3.95 8.05 11.27
CA HIS A 178 -3.37 7.84 9.95
C HIS A 178 -3.56 6.39 9.51
N VAL A 179 -3.95 6.20 8.26
CA VAL A 179 -4.07 4.86 7.65
C VAL A 179 -3.29 4.81 6.33
N ASP A 180 -2.35 3.88 6.22
CA ASP A 180 -1.78 3.56 4.91
C ASP A 180 -2.80 2.73 4.12
N THR A 181 -3.48 3.38 3.17
CA THR A 181 -4.51 2.78 2.34
C THR A 181 -4.01 2.37 0.94
N THR A 182 -2.71 2.24 0.78
CA THR A 182 -2.07 1.91 -0.51
C THR A 182 -2.61 0.62 -1.13
N GLN A 183 -3.01 -0.35 -0.32
CA GLN A 183 -3.58 -1.62 -0.79
C GLN A 183 -5.12 -1.68 -0.65
N ASP A 184 -5.76 -0.61 -0.16
CA ASP A 184 -7.22 -0.57 0.01
C ASP A 184 -7.93 0.07 -1.18
N VAL A 185 -7.36 1.16 -1.72
CA VAL A 185 -7.99 1.93 -2.80
C VAL A 185 -8.30 1.04 -4.01
N GLY A 186 -9.59 0.96 -4.37
CA GLY A 186 -10.06 0.13 -5.48
C GLY A 186 -10.02 -1.38 -5.24
N LYS A 187 -9.76 -1.85 -4.01
CA LYS A 187 -9.59 -3.26 -3.66
C LYS A 187 -10.39 -3.70 -2.43
N THR A 188 -10.40 -2.88 -1.39
CA THR A 188 -11.06 -3.17 -0.12
C THR A 188 -12.07 -2.07 0.18
N PRO A 189 -13.35 -2.38 0.46
CA PRO A 189 -14.32 -1.38 0.88
C PRO A 189 -13.87 -0.72 2.20
N LEU A 190 -13.80 0.60 2.22
CA LEU A 190 -13.39 1.37 3.37
C LEU A 190 -14.18 2.69 3.43
N ASP A 191 -14.65 3.05 4.61
CA ASP A 191 -15.20 4.39 4.86
C ASP A 191 -14.05 5.34 5.23
N TYR A 192 -13.68 6.19 4.29
CA TYR A 192 -12.56 7.11 4.46
C TYR A 192 -12.89 8.28 5.41
N SER A 193 -14.17 8.53 5.72
CA SER A 193 -14.58 9.59 6.65
C SER A 193 -14.17 9.33 8.10
N ASP A 194 -13.92 8.08 8.44
CA ASP A 194 -13.45 7.65 9.77
C ASP A 194 -11.94 7.88 9.99
N ILE A 195 -11.22 8.35 8.97
CA ILE A 195 -9.75 8.47 8.96
C ILE A 195 -9.36 9.95 8.92
N ASP A 196 -8.38 10.37 9.71
CA ASP A 196 -7.94 11.77 9.69
C ASP A 196 -6.92 12.05 8.57
N MET A 197 -6.09 11.06 8.23
CA MET A 197 -5.07 11.11 7.19
C MET A 197 -4.96 9.75 6.51
N PHE A 198 -4.97 9.73 5.18
CA PHE A 198 -4.74 8.50 4.42
C PHE A 198 -3.98 8.77 3.12
N VAL A 199 -3.38 7.74 2.57
CA VAL A 199 -2.46 7.87 1.44
C VAL A 199 -2.90 7.04 0.24
N VAL A 200 -2.53 7.50 -0.96
CA VAL A 200 -2.75 6.78 -2.20
C VAL A 200 -1.49 6.79 -3.06
N SER A 201 -1.25 5.69 -3.79
CA SER A 201 -0.19 5.58 -4.79
C SER A 201 -0.77 5.09 -6.11
N ALA A 202 -0.62 5.88 -7.16
CA ALA A 202 -1.24 5.62 -8.45
C ALA A 202 -0.86 4.26 -9.05
N HIS A 203 0.42 3.88 -8.94
CA HIS A 203 0.93 2.63 -9.54
C HIS A 203 0.42 1.35 -8.88
N LYS A 204 -0.32 1.43 -7.79
CA LYS A 204 -0.99 0.28 -7.16
C LYS A 204 -2.42 0.06 -7.67
N ILE A 205 -2.93 1.00 -8.48
CA ILE A 205 -4.31 1.02 -8.99
C ILE A 205 -4.37 1.41 -10.48
N HIS A 206 -3.43 0.90 -11.29
CA HIS A 206 -3.32 1.11 -12.73
C HIS A 206 -3.01 2.55 -13.18
N GLY A 207 -2.36 3.33 -12.29
CA GLY A 207 -1.84 4.65 -12.59
C GLY A 207 -0.32 4.68 -12.80
N LEU A 208 0.21 5.89 -12.92
CA LEU A 208 1.62 6.13 -13.20
C LEU A 208 2.48 6.05 -11.93
N LYS A 209 3.71 5.54 -12.07
CA LYS A 209 4.75 5.71 -11.04
C LYS A 209 5.12 7.19 -10.91
N GLY A 210 5.67 7.58 -9.76
CA GLY A 210 5.99 8.98 -9.50
C GLY A 210 4.78 9.84 -9.10
N SER A 211 3.62 9.22 -8.84
CA SER A 211 2.37 9.90 -8.49
C SER A 211 1.69 9.25 -7.29
N GLY A 212 1.38 10.07 -6.30
CA GLY A 212 0.67 9.71 -5.08
C GLY A 212 0.08 10.95 -4.42
N ALA A 213 -0.61 10.77 -3.31
CA ALA A 213 -1.14 11.86 -2.52
C ALA A 213 -1.30 11.49 -1.05
N LEU A 214 -1.19 12.47 -0.17
CA LEU A 214 -1.74 12.48 1.18
C LEU A 214 -3.11 13.17 1.12
N ILE A 215 -4.13 12.51 1.63
CA ILE A 215 -5.45 13.10 1.86
C ILE A 215 -5.63 13.25 3.36
N ALA A 216 -5.89 14.47 3.82
CA ALA A 216 -5.96 14.77 5.25
C ALA A 216 -7.07 15.76 5.57
N LYS A 217 -7.66 15.68 6.77
CA LYS A 217 -8.61 16.67 7.26
C LYS A 217 -7.99 18.06 7.21
N GLN A 218 -8.72 19.03 6.70
CA GLN A 218 -8.25 20.42 6.50
C GLN A 218 -7.80 21.13 7.79
N THR A 219 -8.20 20.62 8.94
CA THR A 219 -7.81 21.13 10.27
C THR A 219 -6.41 20.69 10.70
N LEU A 220 -5.81 19.74 10.00
CA LEU A 220 -4.48 19.22 10.29
C LEU A 220 -3.41 20.05 9.58
N CYS A 221 -2.31 20.28 10.28
CA CYS A 221 -1.14 20.98 9.77
C CYS A 221 0.07 20.05 9.86
N PHE A 222 1.03 20.27 8.97
CA PHE A 222 2.25 19.46 8.91
C PHE A 222 3.48 20.36 8.94
N GLU A 223 4.55 19.87 9.56
CA GLU A 223 5.87 20.39 9.30
C GLU A 223 6.36 19.80 7.98
N PRO A 224 6.82 20.60 7.01
CA PRO A 224 7.22 20.09 5.71
C PRO A 224 8.43 19.16 5.81
N VAL A 225 8.32 17.98 5.18
CA VAL A 225 9.46 17.06 5.04
C VAL A 225 10.37 17.48 3.89
N ILE A 226 9.79 18.13 2.88
CA ILE A 226 10.50 18.73 1.73
C ILE A 226 10.28 20.22 1.78
N SER A 227 11.31 20.97 2.15
CA SER A 227 11.28 22.42 2.26
C SER A 227 11.62 23.10 0.92
N GLY A 228 11.14 24.33 0.70
CA GLY A 228 11.39 25.10 -0.53
C GLY A 228 10.38 26.22 -0.77
N GLY A 229 9.86 26.36 -1.96
CA GLY A 229 9.06 27.49 -2.44
C GLY A 229 7.60 27.55 -1.97
N GLY A 230 7.19 26.77 -0.98
CA GLY A 230 5.87 26.89 -0.34
C GLY A 230 4.70 26.28 -1.14
N GLN A 231 4.95 25.45 -2.16
CA GLN A 231 3.91 24.72 -2.86
C GLN A 231 3.14 23.80 -1.91
N GLU A 232 1.97 23.32 -2.32
CA GLU A 232 1.07 22.51 -1.49
C GLU A 232 0.79 23.16 -0.11
N GLU A 233 0.52 24.47 -0.13
CA GLU A 233 0.26 25.28 1.07
C GLU A 233 1.40 25.27 2.09
N GLY A 234 2.65 25.14 1.64
CA GLY A 234 3.84 25.08 2.47
C GLY A 234 4.13 23.70 3.09
N ASN A 235 3.26 22.72 2.88
CA ASN A 235 3.43 21.38 3.45
C ASN A 235 4.34 20.47 2.60
N ARG A 236 4.44 20.76 1.30
CA ARG A 236 5.30 19.98 0.38
C ARG A 236 5.78 20.88 -0.76
N SER A 237 7.01 21.31 -0.69
CA SER A 237 7.60 22.20 -1.70
C SER A 237 8.05 21.46 -2.96
N GLY A 238 8.18 22.20 -4.05
CA GLY A 238 8.54 21.73 -5.39
C GLY A 238 7.39 21.91 -6.37
N THR A 239 7.72 22.27 -7.61
CA THR A 239 6.71 22.48 -8.66
C THR A 239 5.84 21.23 -8.83
N VAL A 240 4.53 21.41 -8.72
CA VAL A 240 3.56 20.30 -8.82
C VAL A 240 3.38 19.94 -10.29
N SER A 241 3.53 18.67 -10.63
CA SER A 241 3.18 18.17 -11.96
C SER A 241 1.67 18.08 -12.10
N VAL A 242 1.11 18.98 -12.90
CA VAL A 242 -0.34 19.02 -13.18
C VAL A 242 -0.77 17.74 -13.90
N ALA A 243 0.04 17.24 -14.82
CA ALA A 243 -0.23 16.02 -15.56
C ALA A 243 -0.28 14.78 -14.66
N LEU A 244 0.63 14.63 -13.69
CA LEU A 244 0.59 13.54 -12.71
C LEU A 244 -0.61 13.68 -11.76
N ALA A 245 -0.95 14.90 -11.35
CA ALA A 245 -2.12 15.16 -10.49
C ALA A 245 -3.44 14.78 -11.19
N CYS A 246 -3.63 15.21 -12.45
CA CYS A 246 -4.79 14.84 -13.25
C CYS A 246 -4.86 13.34 -13.54
N SER A 247 -3.71 12.72 -13.81
CA SER A 247 -3.60 11.27 -14.01
C SER A 247 -3.95 10.49 -12.75
N LEU A 248 -3.52 10.95 -11.57
CA LEU A 248 -3.90 10.35 -10.28
C LEU A 248 -5.41 10.46 -10.06
N ALA A 249 -6.01 11.63 -10.31
CA ALA A 249 -7.45 11.83 -10.18
C ALA A 249 -8.25 10.87 -11.06
N LYS A 250 -7.85 10.72 -12.34
CA LYS A 250 -8.45 9.75 -13.25
C LYS A 250 -8.26 8.31 -12.76
N THR A 251 -7.09 7.99 -12.25
CA THR A 251 -6.77 6.66 -11.72
C THR A 251 -7.65 6.32 -10.52
N VAL A 252 -7.76 7.21 -9.54
CA VAL A 252 -8.61 7.03 -8.36
C VAL A 252 -10.08 6.88 -8.76
N LYS A 253 -10.59 7.76 -9.61
CA LYS A 253 -11.96 7.69 -10.11
C LYS A 253 -12.26 6.34 -10.80
N ASN A 254 -11.33 5.82 -11.58
CA ASN A 254 -11.50 4.57 -12.32
C ASN A 254 -11.33 3.32 -11.44
N SER A 255 -10.75 3.44 -10.24
CA SER A 255 -10.61 2.32 -9.32
C SER A 255 -11.93 1.96 -8.61
N PHE A 256 -12.94 2.83 -8.65
CA PHE A 256 -14.27 2.56 -8.14
C PHE A 256 -15.27 2.43 -9.31
N PRO A 257 -16.31 1.56 -9.21
CA PRO A 257 -16.60 0.62 -8.13
C PRO A 257 -15.64 -0.57 -8.08
N ILE A 258 -15.47 -1.12 -6.86
CA ILE A 258 -14.66 -2.32 -6.62
C ILE A 258 -15.37 -3.53 -7.22
N LYS A 259 -14.67 -4.31 -8.03
CA LYS A 259 -15.19 -5.55 -8.61
C LYS A 259 -15.08 -6.69 -7.60
N ASN A 260 -16.03 -7.63 -7.66
CA ASN A 260 -16.00 -8.83 -6.84
C ASN A 260 -14.87 -9.77 -7.33
N MET A 261 -13.94 -10.10 -6.42
CA MET A 261 -12.80 -10.99 -6.67
C MET A 261 -12.88 -12.30 -5.87
N GLN A 262 -13.99 -12.52 -5.16
CA GLN A 262 -14.11 -13.65 -4.21
C GLN A 262 -13.99 -15.00 -4.90
N GLU A 263 -14.59 -15.17 -6.08
CA GLU A 263 -14.54 -16.41 -6.86
C GLU A 263 -13.09 -16.78 -7.24
N LYS A 264 -12.33 -15.82 -7.79
CA LYS A 264 -10.93 -16.03 -8.17
C LYS A 264 -10.06 -16.38 -6.95
N ARG A 265 -10.33 -15.70 -5.83
CA ARG A 265 -9.65 -15.98 -4.59
C ARG A 265 -9.98 -17.37 -4.05
N ALA A 266 -11.28 -17.74 -4.00
CA ALA A 266 -11.73 -19.04 -3.52
C ALA A 266 -11.09 -20.17 -4.33
N PHE A 267 -11.10 -20.05 -5.66
CA PHE A 267 -10.41 -20.95 -6.56
C PHE A 267 -8.93 -21.10 -6.21
N LEU A 268 -8.21 -19.98 -6.05
CA LEU A 268 -6.78 -20.01 -5.76
C LEU A 268 -6.47 -20.64 -4.40
N LEU A 269 -7.24 -20.33 -3.36
CA LEU A 269 -7.07 -20.91 -2.01
C LEU A 269 -7.33 -22.43 -2.02
N GLU A 270 -8.38 -22.90 -2.69
CA GLU A 270 -8.70 -24.30 -2.85
C GLU A 270 -7.55 -25.05 -3.54
N LYS A 271 -7.13 -24.55 -4.70
CA LYS A 271 -6.09 -25.23 -5.50
C LYS A 271 -4.71 -25.21 -4.85
N LEU A 272 -4.33 -24.14 -4.17
CA LEU A 272 -3.09 -24.11 -3.39
C LEU A 272 -3.15 -25.04 -2.17
N GLY A 273 -4.32 -25.20 -1.54
CA GLY A 273 -4.53 -26.12 -0.41
C GLY A 273 -4.37 -27.60 -0.78
N GLU A 274 -4.54 -27.94 -2.06
CA GLU A 274 -4.34 -29.32 -2.58
C GLU A 274 -2.85 -29.65 -2.81
N ILE A 275 -1.95 -28.66 -2.81
CA ILE A 275 -0.53 -28.87 -3.11
C ILE A 275 0.25 -29.21 -1.84
N TYR A 276 0.86 -30.40 -1.82
CA TYR A 276 1.78 -30.78 -0.76
C TYR A 276 2.99 -29.83 -0.69
N GLY A 277 3.43 -29.50 0.53
CA GLY A 277 4.59 -28.64 0.74
C GLY A 277 4.28 -27.14 0.77
N ILE A 278 3.01 -26.75 0.82
CA ILE A 278 2.55 -25.36 0.99
C ILE A 278 1.93 -25.16 2.38
N SER A 279 2.28 -24.05 3.03
CA SER A 279 1.65 -23.54 4.26
C SER A 279 1.02 -22.17 3.98
N MET A 280 -0.29 -22.06 4.07
CA MET A 280 -1.00 -20.79 3.83
C MET A 280 -0.70 -19.76 4.93
N ASN A 281 -0.47 -18.50 4.54
CA ASN A 281 -0.32 -17.34 5.42
C ASN A 281 -1.53 -16.40 5.33
N SER A 282 -2.21 -16.39 4.18
CA SER A 282 -3.49 -15.69 4.01
C SER A 282 -4.66 -16.63 4.34
N ASN A 283 -5.69 -16.10 4.99
CA ASN A 283 -6.94 -16.79 5.28
C ASN A 283 -8.11 -16.16 4.50
N GLU A 284 -9.30 -16.72 4.61
CA GLU A 284 -10.52 -16.28 3.90
C GLU A 284 -10.98 -14.85 4.21
N LYS A 285 -10.57 -14.27 5.35
CA LYS A 285 -10.89 -12.90 5.76
C LYS A 285 -9.96 -11.84 5.15
N CYS A 286 -8.87 -12.27 4.48
CA CYS A 286 -7.92 -11.36 3.85
C CYS A 286 -8.49 -10.73 2.57
N SER A 287 -7.85 -9.67 2.07
CA SER A 287 -8.18 -9.02 0.80
C SER A 287 -8.26 -10.03 -0.34
N PRO A 288 -9.29 -9.98 -1.18
CA PRO A 288 -9.42 -10.92 -2.29
C PRO A 288 -8.38 -10.73 -3.40
N PHE A 289 -7.57 -9.69 -3.32
CA PHE A 289 -6.52 -9.40 -4.30
C PHE A 289 -5.15 -9.98 -3.94
N ILE A 290 -4.95 -10.47 -2.71
CA ILE A 290 -3.65 -10.93 -2.22
C ILE A 290 -3.79 -12.31 -1.58
N VAL A 291 -2.97 -13.25 -2.03
CA VAL A 291 -2.80 -14.58 -1.42
C VAL A 291 -1.32 -14.78 -1.15
N ASN A 292 -0.99 -15.19 0.06
CA ASN A 292 0.37 -15.45 0.50
C ASN A 292 0.47 -16.85 1.10
N PHE A 293 1.53 -17.57 0.76
CA PHE A 293 1.85 -18.88 1.28
C PHE A 293 3.36 -19.07 1.41
N SER A 294 3.76 -19.99 2.25
CA SER A 294 5.16 -20.40 2.44
C SER A 294 5.40 -21.79 1.90
N LEU A 295 6.61 -22.02 1.37
CA LEU A 295 7.06 -23.32 0.93
C LEU A 295 7.78 -24.04 2.08
N LEU A 296 7.40 -25.29 2.37
CA LEU A 296 7.97 -26.10 3.45
C LEU A 296 9.39 -26.57 3.17
N GLU A 297 9.68 -26.90 1.92
CA GLU A 297 10.91 -27.59 1.53
C GLU A 297 11.75 -26.86 0.48
N LYS A 298 11.15 -25.96 -0.29
CA LYS A 298 11.79 -25.28 -1.43
C LYS A 298 12.10 -23.83 -1.13
N LYS A 299 13.16 -23.27 -1.72
CA LYS A 299 13.45 -21.84 -1.65
C LYS A 299 12.48 -21.07 -2.55
N ALA A 300 11.78 -20.09 -1.98
CA ALA A 300 10.82 -19.27 -2.72
C ALA A 300 11.46 -18.54 -3.91
N SER A 301 12.70 -18.04 -3.76
CA SER A 301 13.43 -17.36 -4.85
C SER A 301 13.62 -18.25 -6.08
N VAL A 302 13.96 -19.53 -5.88
CA VAL A 302 14.15 -20.50 -6.98
C VAL A 302 12.82 -20.77 -7.68
N VAL A 303 11.74 -20.94 -6.93
CA VAL A 303 10.40 -21.20 -7.50
C VAL A 303 9.89 -19.98 -8.27
N VAL A 304 10.08 -18.76 -7.73
CA VAL A 304 9.71 -17.50 -8.42
C VAL A 304 10.50 -17.33 -9.72
N GLU A 305 11.78 -17.62 -9.72
CA GLU A 305 12.61 -17.60 -10.94
C GLU A 305 12.14 -18.62 -11.97
N ALA A 306 11.84 -19.84 -11.54
CA ALA A 306 11.34 -20.91 -12.42
C ALA A 306 9.97 -20.55 -13.04
N LEU A 307 9.08 -19.91 -12.27
CA LEU A 307 7.80 -19.37 -12.77
C LEU A 307 8.04 -18.24 -13.76
N SER A 308 8.93 -17.29 -13.45
CA SER A 308 9.29 -16.17 -14.31
C SER A 308 9.82 -16.66 -15.67
N ASN A 309 10.65 -17.71 -15.70
CA ASN A 309 11.13 -18.31 -16.94
C ASN A 309 10.02 -18.96 -17.78
N ARG A 310 8.83 -19.17 -17.21
CA ARG A 310 7.61 -19.66 -17.86
C ARG A 310 6.59 -18.55 -18.15
N GLY A 311 7.00 -17.28 -18.00
CA GLY A 311 6.14 -16.11 -18.25
C GLY A 311 5.10 -15.84 -17.17
N ILE A 312 5.30 -16.36 -15.94
CA ILE A 312 4.39 -16.18 -14.80
C ILE A 312 5.11 -15.37 -13.73
N TYR A 313 4.60 -14.20 -13.41
CA TYR A 313 5.25 -13.21 -12.55
C TYR A 313 4.54 -13.14 -11.20
N VAL A 314 5.17 -13.60 -10.15
CA VAL A 314 4.77 -13.52 -8.74
C VAL A 314 5.90 -12.90 -7.92
N SER A 315 5.67 -12.57 -6.65
CA SER A 315 6.70 -12.00 -5.79
C SER A 315 7.09 -12.94 -4.65
N SER A 316 8.39 -12.98 -4.33
CA SER A 316 8.87 -13.45 -3.03
C SER A 316 9.27 -12.23 -2.19
N VAL A 317 9.10 -12.30 -0.87
CA VAL A 317 9.42 -11.18 0.02
C VAL A 317 10.92 -10.86 0.01
N SER A 318 11.77 -11.84 -0.19
CA SER A 318 13.22 -11.69 -0.32
C SER A 318 13.66 -10.82 -1.52
N ALA A 319 12.82 -10.60 -2.52
CA ALA A 319 13.15 -9.81 -3.70
C ALA A 319 13.14 -8.29 -3.48
N CYS A 320 12.47 -7.80 -2.42
CA CYS A 320 12.34 -6.36 -2.16
C CYS A 320 13.49 -5.74 -1.35
N HIS A 321 14.38 -6.55 -0.78
CA HIS A 321 15.54 -6.07 -0.01
C HIS A 321 16.83 -6.48 -0.74
N SER A 322 17.46 -5.51 -1.38
CA SER A 322 18.73 -5.67 -2.08
C SER A 322 19.78 -6.39 -1.24
N LYS A 323 20.27 -7.53 -1.74
CA LYS A 323 21.53 -8.23 -1.38
C LYS A 323 21.63 -9.07 -0.10
N HIS A 324 20.62 -9.15 0.79
CA HIS A 324 20.62 -10.16 1.85
C HIS A 324 19.31 -10.94 1.81
N GLU A 325 19.36 -12.25 2.07
CA GLU A 325 18.18 -13.15 2.20
C GLU A 325 17.33 -12.68 3.40
N ALA A 326 16.48 -11.66 3.20
CA ALA A 326 15.64 -11.12 4.27
C ALA A 326 14.40 -11.99 4.43
N SER A 327 14.10 -12.40 5.66
CA SER A 327 12.86 -13.08 5.99
C SER A 327 11.70 -12.07 6.07
N SER A 328 10.47 -12.53 5.81
CA SER A 328 9.28 -11.71 5.98
C SER A 328 9.02 -11.44 7.46
N TYR A 329 9.26 -10.21 7.92
CA TYR A 329 8.89 -9.80 9.26
C TYR A 329 7.37 -9.86 9.51
N VAL A 330 6.56 -9.75 8.44
CA VAL A 330 5.11 -9.88 8.49
C VAL A 330 4.72 -11.32 8.81
N VAL A 331 5.25 -12.30 8.06
CA VAL A 331 4.96 -13.72 8.29
C VAL A 331 5.53 -14.20 9.62
N ALA A 332 6.71 -13.73 10.03
CA ALA A 332 7.27 -13.98 11.35
C ALA A 332 6.36 -13.43 12.48
N ALA A 333 5.74 -12.27 12.27
CA ALA A 333 4.80 -11.67 13.22
C ALA A 333 3.52 -12.49 13.43
N LEU A 334 3.15 -13.39 12.51
CA LEU A 334 2.05 -14.34 12.66
C LEU A 334 2.40 -15.52 13.59
N GLY A 335 3.64 -15.60 14.09
CA GLY A 335 4.13 -16.73 14.89
C GLY A 335 4.61 -17.92 14.05
N LYS A 336 4.83 -17.72 12.74
CA LYS A 336 5.45 -18.72 11.86
C LYS A 336 6.94 -18.80 12.13
N ASP A 337 7.54 -19.98 11.90
CA ASP A 337 8.98 -20.14 12.04
C ASP A 337 9.78 -19.37 10.97
N GLU A 338 11.05 -19.16 11.23
CA GLU A 338 11.95 -18.39 10.39
C GLU A 338 12.07 -18.99 8.97
N LYS A 339 12.10 -20.31 8.86
CA LYS A 339 12.16 -21.02 7.56
C LYS A 339 10.94 -20.69 6.71
N LEU A 340 9.73 -20.67 7.29
CA LEU A 340 8.51 -20.31 6.59
C LEU A 340 8.52 -18.83 6.21
N ALA A 341 8.98 -17.96 7.10
CA ALA A 341 9.08 -16.52 6.84
C ALA A 341 10.08 -16.19 5.70
N HIS A 342 11.12 -16.98 5.53
CA HIS A 342 12.08 -16.86 4.41
C HIS A 342 11.51 -17.34 3.07
N ASN A 343 10.64 -18.34 3.08
CA ASN A 343 10.19 -19.02 1.88
C ASN A 343 8.76 -18.66 1.47
N THR A 344 8.40 -17.37 1.58
CA THR A 344 7.07 -16.88 1.23
C THR A 344 6.97 -16.49 -0.23
N ILE A 345 5.82 -16.82 -0.83
CA ILE A 345 5.40 -16.38 -2.16
C ILE A 345 4.08 -15.62 -2.01
N ARG A 346 4.03 -14.45 -2.64
CA ARG A 346 2.82 -13.65 -2.74
C ARG A 346 2.29 -13.69 -4.16
N VAL A 347 1.05 -14.06 -4.32
CA VAL A 347 0.26 -13.92 -5.54
C VAL A 347 -0.67 -12.74 -5.36
N SER A 348 -0.62 -11.77 -6.26
CA SER A 348 -1.49 -10.60 -6.19
C SER A 348 -2.17 -10.32 -7.52
N MET A 349 -3.47 -10.41 -7.49
CA MET A 349 -4.38 -10.34 -8.64
C MET A 349 -4.81 -8.90 -8.95
N SER A 350 -5.35 -8.70 -10.14
CA SER A 350 -6.11 -7.51 -10.53
C SER A 350 -7.52 -7.90 -11.00
N ASN A 351 -8.34 -6.90 -11.28
CA ASN A 351 -9.66 -7.15 -11.88
C ASN A 351 -9.58 -7.90 -13.22
N ASP A 352 -8.47 -7.73 -13.95
CA ASP A 352 -8.26 -8.34 -15.27
C ASP A 352 -7.66 -9.76 -15.21
N THR A 353 -7.19 -10.21 -14.04
CA THR A 353 -6.73 -11.59 -13.83
C THR A 353 -7.88 -12.58 -14.09
N THR A 354 -7.65 -13.61 -14.89
CA THR A 354 -8.66 -14.63 -15.22
C THR A 354 -8.49 -15.91 -14.39
N ILE A 355 -9.52 -16.77 -14.35
CA ILE A 355 -9.45 -18.10 -13.72
C ILE A 355 -8.45 -18.98 -14.48
N GLU A 356 -8.43 -18.90 -15.81
CA GLU A 356 -7.51 -19.65 -16.67
C GLU A 356 -6.04 -19.30 -16.37
N GLU A 357 -5.73 -18.02 -16.13
CA GLU A 357 -4.39 -17.60 -15.71
C GLU A 357 -4.00 -18.21 -14.35
N LEU A 358 -4.95 -18.24 -13.41
CA LEU A 358 -4.74 -18.85 -12.08
C LEU A 358 -4.55 -20.37 -12.18
N GLU A 359 -5.33 -21.04 -13.04
CA GLU A 359 -5.20 -22.48 -13.28
C GLU A 359 -3.82 -22.83 -13.89
N ILE A 360 -3.37 -22.06 -14.87
CA ILE A 360 -2.04 -22.21 -15.45
C ILE A 360 -0.96 -21.99 -14.37
N PHE A 361 -1.08 -20.95 -13.56
CA PHE A 361 -0.15 -20.69 -12.46
C PHE A 361 -0.07 -21.87 -11.49
N VAL A 362 -1.20 -22.40 -11.04
CA VAL A 362 -1.27 -23.51 -10.09
C VAL A 362 -0.62 -24.79 -10.68
N ASN A 363 -0.93 -25.11 -11.93
CA ASN A 363 -0.38 -26.27 -12.62
C ASN A 363 1.15 -26.16 -12.79
N GLU A 364 1.64 -24.98 -13.18
CA GLU A 364 3.09 -24.76 -13.33
C GLU A 364 3.81 -24.76 -11.96
N LEU A 365 3.18 -24.18 -10.92
CA LEU A 365 3.72 -24.25 -9.56
C LEU A 365 3.86 -25.70 -9.10
N LYS A 366 2.82 -26.53 -9.28
CA LYS A 366 2.84 -27.95 -8.94
C LYS A 366 3.97 -28.69 -9.67
N ASN A 367 4.06 -28.51 -10.98
CA ASN A 367 5.12 -29.11 -11.81
C ASN A 367 6.52 -28.71 -11.32
N ILE A 368 6.71 -27.43 -10.97
CA ILE A 368 8.00 -26.93 -10.46
C ILE A 368 8.34 -27.58 -9.12
N LEU A 369 7.38 -27.66 -8.20
CA LEU A 369 7.61 -28.27 -6.88
C LEU A 369 7.93 -29.74 -6.96
N GLU A 370 7.38 -30.49 -7.93
CA GLU A 370 7.64 -31.89 -8.17
C GLU A 370 8.99 -32.14 -8.88
N THR A 371 9.39 -31.25 -9.80
CA THR A 371 10.55 -31.49 -10.69
C THR A 371 11.87 -30.92 -10.16
N ILE A 372 11.86 -29.87 -9.33
CA ILE A 372 13.09 -29.34 -8.74
C ILE A 372 13.63 -30.32 -7.70
N LYS A 373 14.58 -31.18 -8.13
CA LYS A 373 15.38 -32.00 -7.20
C LYS A 373 16.42 -31.12 -6.51
N TRP A 374 16.45 -31.13 -5.18
CA TRP A 374 17.58 -30.58 -4.45
C TRP A 374 18.79 -31.46 -4.67
N ASN A 375 19.86 -30.94 -5.27
CA ASN A 375 21.17 -31.47 -4.95
C ASN A 375 21.43 -31.06 -3.48
N THR A 376 21.28 -32.02 -2.59
CA THR A 376 21.79 -31.93 -1.23
C THR A 376 23.30 -31.68 -1.39
N ILE A 377 23.71 -30.43 -1.27
CA ILE A 377 25.10 -30.10 -0.99
C ILE A 377 25.29 -30.54 0.44
N THR A 378 25.83 -31.76 0.60
CA THR A 378 26.37 -32.31 1.86
C THR A 378 27.51 -31.43 2.35
#